data_61913574ce6e6a341ff87e8626bbe56d
#
_entry.id   61913574ce6e6a341ff87e8626bbe56d
#
_cell.length_a   1.000
_cell.length_b   1.000
_cell.length_c   1.000
_cell.angle_alpha   90.00
_cell.angle_beta   90.00
_cell.angle_gamma   90.00
#
_symmetry.space_group_name_H-M   'P 1'
#
loop_
_entity.id
_entity.type
_entity.pdbx_description
1 polymer ?
#
loop_
_entity_poly.entity_id
_entity_poly.type
_entity_poly.pdbx_seq_one_letter_code
_entity_poly.pdbx_strand_id
1 'polypeptide(L)'
;MSSYTGLVHELSEEAYRAADGVNYSEVKRCLKHKTPAHYHACCLHPGRPAKLMDQKEDQAMVNGKAMHSLVLEPESFDSLYLPAVSDDKRTKKYRDQAEANPLKTLLKSSDWDEVHRMAESVKKHPGASWLLNEGTFPLIRQSDFAAWP
;
A
#
# COMPACT_ATOMS: atom_id res chain seq x y z
N MET A 1 12.19 19.54 10.77
CA MET A 1 11.57 18.28 11.20
C MET A 1 10.11 18.56 11.47
N SER A 2 9.21 18.00 10.69
CA SER A 2 7.76 18.11 10.94
C SER A 2 7.37 17.06 11.94
N SER A 3 6.99 17.45 13.15
CA SER A 3 6.40 16.53 14.13
C SER A 3 4.89 16.57 13.96
N TYR A 4 4.31 15.45 13.61
CA TYR A 4 2.87 15.28 13.57
C TYR A 4 2.38 14.85 14.95
N THR A 5 1.45 15.62 15.53
CA THR A 5 0.82 15.29 16.80
C THR A 5 -0.69 15.17 16.59
N GLY A 6 -1.27 14.04 16.97
CA GLY A 6 -2.68 13.76 16.79
C GLY A 6 -3.01 13.06 15.47
N LEU A 7 -4.29 12.94 15.17
CA LEU A 7 -4.77 12.32 13.94
C LEU A 7 -4.53 13.25 12.75
N VAL A 8 -3.75 12.78 11.77
CA VAL A 8 -3.47 13.52 10.53
C VAL A 8 -4.23 12.85 9.40
N HIS A 9 -5.15 13.58 8.79
CA HIS A 9 -5.89 13.14 7.62
C HIS A 9 -5.11 13.47 6.34
N GLU A 10 -5.24 12.60 5.33
CA GLU A 10 -4.69 12.81 3.97
C GLU A 10 -3.16 12.93 3.89
N LEU A 11 -2.44 12.24 4.78
CA LEU A 11 -0.98 12.18 4.70
C LEU A 11 -0.56 11.30 3.52
N SER A 12 0.26 11.83 2.60
CA SER A 12 0.80 11.03 1.52
C SER A 12 1.72 9.91 2.04
N GLU A 13 1.84 8.80 1.30
CA GLU A 13 2.74 7.70 1.67
C GLU A 13 4.20 8.16 1.83
N GLU A 14 4.63 9.11 0.99
CA GLU A 14 5.98 9.69 1.07
C GLU A 14 6.17 10.51 2.36
N ALA A 15 5.18 11.35 2.70
CA ALA A 15 5.22 12.15 3.92
C ALA A 15 5.15 11.25 5.17
N TYR A 16 4.34 10.19 5.15
CA TYR A 16 4.28 9.19 6.22
C TYR A 16 5.63 8.48 6.41
N ARG A 17 6.29 8.08 5.31
CA ARG A 17 7.60 7.41 5.38
C ARG A 17 8.73 8.35 5.80
N ALA A 18 8.58 9.64 5.57
CA ALA A 18 9.55 10.67 5.97
C ALA A 18 9.34 11.16 7.41
N ALA A 19 8.20 10.88 8.03
CA ALA A 19 7.92 11.26 9.41
C ALA A 19 8.81 10.52 10.41
N ASP A 20 9.16 11.20 11.49
CA ASP A 20 9.87 10.57 12.62
C ASP A 20 8.91 9.59 13.31
N GLY A 21 9.35 8.36 13.44
CA GLY A 21 8.58 7.30 14.09
C GLY A 21 9.10 5.92 13.73
N VAL A 22 8.58 4.92 14.40
CA VAL A 22 8.91 3.52 14.16
C VAL A 22 7.68 2.83 13.59
N ASN A 23 7.74 2.44 12.32
CA ASN A 23 6.65 1.69 11.68
C ASN A 23 6.79 0.17 11.87
N TYR A 24 5.72 -0.57 11.61
CA TYR A 24 5.69 -2.03 11.74
C TYR A 24 6.82 -2.73 10.95
N SER A 25 7.12 -2.26 9.75
CA SER A 25 8.18 -2.85 8.92
C SER A 25 9.56 -2.69 9.54
N GLU A 26 9.79 -1.58 10.24
CA GLU A 26 11.04 -1.34 10.98
C GLU A 26 11.12 -2.22 12.21
N VAL A 27 10.05 -2.36 12.98
CA VAL A 27 9.97 -3.31 14.11
C VAL A 27 10.24 -4.73 13.63
N LYS A 28 9.63 -5.16 12.53
CA LYS A 28 9.84 -6.49 11.93
C LYS A 28 11.29 -6.70 11.50
N ARG A 29 11.94 -5.67 10.94
CA ARG A 29 13.37 -5.71 10.61
C ARG A 29 14.21 -5.82 11.88
N CYS A 30 13.88 -5.08 12.93
CA CYS A 30 14.56 -5.17 14.22
C CYS A 30 14.54 -6.60 14.78
N LEU A 31 13.39 -7.26 14.72
CA LEU A 31 13.24 -8.65 15.16
C LEU A 31 14.00 -9.64 14.27
N LYS A 32 14.15 -9.33 12.98
CA LYS A 32 14.92 -10.14 12.03
C LYS A 32 16.43 -9.98 12.22
N HIS A 33 16.90 -8.82 12.64
CA HIS A 33 18.29 -8.54 12.90
C HIS A 33 18.65 -8.98 14.33
N LYS A 34 19.60 -9.88 14.45
CA LYS A 34 19.98 -10.50 15.74
C LYS A 34 20.60 -9.54 16.77
N THR A 35 20.96 -8.32 16.38
CA THR A 35 21.60 -7.36 17.26
C THR A 35 21.07 -5.94 17.06
N PRO A 36 20.99 -5.12 18.13
CA PRO A 36 20.64 -3.71 18.04
C PRO A 36 21.56 -2.89 17.11
N ALA A 37 22.84 -3.25 17.02
CA ALA A 37 23.79 -2.59 16.13
C ALA A 37 23.43 -2.80 14.64
N HIS A 38 23.00 -3.98 14.25
CA HIS A 38 22.50 -4.24 12.90
C HIS A 38 21.23 -3.43 12.58
N TYR A 39 20.30 -3.37 13.53
CA TYR A 39 19.11 -2.55 13.37
C TYR A 39 19.45 -1.07 13.19
N HIS A 40 20.32 -0.53 14.05
CA HIS A 40 20.77 0.84 13.94
C HIS A 40 21.40 1.13 12.58
N ALA A 41 22.31 0.28 12.11
CA ALA A 41 22.97 0.46 10.81
C ALA A 41 21.99 0.39 9.64
N CYS A 42 20.96 -0.46 9.71
CA CYS A 42 20.02 -0.68 8.62
C CYS A 42 18.81 0.26 8.61
N CYS A 43 18.39 0.76 9.76
CA CYS A 43 17.13 1.49 9.91
C CYS A 43 17.29 2.92 10.43
N LEU A 44 18.22 3.16 11.35
CA LEU A 44 18.33 4.45 12.03
C LEU A 44 19.52 5.30 11.56
N HIS A 45 20.52 4.69 10.92
CA HIS A 45 21.71 5.42 10.51
C HIS A 45 21.40 6.42 9.39
N PRO A 46 21.80 7.71 9.50
CA PRO A 46 21.53 8.73 8.47
C PRO A 46 22.07 8.40 7.07
N GLY A 47 23.15 7.61 7.00
CA GLY A 47 23.77 7.14 5.77
C GLY A 47 23.28 5.75 5.33
N ARG A 48 22.12 5.29 5.80
CA ARG A 48 21.55 4.01 5.37
C ARG A 48 21.43 3.94 3.84
N PRO A 49 21.81 2.83 3.21
CA PRO A 49 21.75 2.72 1.78
C PRO A 49 20.31 2.89 1.28
N ALA A 50 20.08 3.81 0.36
CA ALA A 50 18.77 3.99 -0.30
C ALA A 50 18.20 2.68 -0.89
N LYS A 51 19.06 1.73 -1.24
CA LYS A 51 18.69 0.37 -1.69
C LYS A 51 17.79 -0.42 -0.71
N LEU A 52 17.78 -0.06 0.58
CA LEU A 52 16.86 -0.68 1.55
C LEU A 52 15.47 -0.04 1.49
N MET A 53 15.34 1.15 0.94
CA MET A 53 14.06 1.83 0.71
C MET A 53 13.48 1.54 -0.66
N ASP A 54 14.34 1.21 -1.63
CA ASP A 54 14.00 0.96 -3.04
C ASP A 54 13.78 -0.55 -3.30
N GLN A 55 13.19 -1.25 -2.35
CA GLN A 55 12.71 -2.60 -2.66
C GLN A 55 11.56 -2.45 -3.65
N LYS A 56 11.86 -2.84 -4.89
CA LYS A 56 10.86 -3.01 -5.95
C LYS A 56 9.65 -3.71 -5.31
N GLU A 57 8.50 -3.06 -5.35
CA GLU A 57 7.28 -3.63 -4.75
C GLU A 57 7.06 -5.03 -5.31
N ASP A 58 6.95 -5.99 -4.40
CA ASP A 58 6.57 -7.34 -4.76
C ASP A 58 5.12 -7.33 -5.26
N GLN A 59 4.82 -8.18 -6.26
CA GLN A 59 3.48 -8.28 -6.83
C GLN A 59 2.42 -8.54 -5.77
N ALA A 60 2.74 -9.32 -4.74
CA ALA A 60 1.86 -9.54 -3.60
C ALA A 60 1.51 -8.24 -2.84
N MET A 61 2.48 -7.33 -2.71
CA MET A 61 2.26 -6.03 -2.08
C MET A 61 1.37 -5.14 -2.95
N VAL A 62 1.58 -5.13 -4.27
CA VAL A 62 0.74 -4.40 -5.22
C VAL A 62 -0.70 -4.91 -5.17
N ASN A 63 -0.89 -6.23 -5.20
CA ASN A 63 -2.23 -6.84 -5.12
C ASN A 63 -2.90 -6.53 -3.77
N GLY A 64 -2.13 -6.54 -2.66
CA GLY A 64 -2.62 -6.16 -1.35
C GLY A 64 -3.11 -4.71 -1.30
N LYS A 65 -2.33 -3.76 -1.83
CA LYS A 65 -2.72 -2.34 -1.92
C LYS A 65 -3.97 -2.16 -2.78
N ALA A 66 -4.03 -2.84 -3.93
CA ALA A 66 -5.20 -2.79 -4.82
C ALA A 66 -6.46 -3.32 -4.13
N MET A 67 -6.36 -4.43 -3.40
CA MET A 67 -7.47 -4.99 -2.63
C MET A 67 -7.94 -4.04 -1.53
N HIS A 68 -7.01 -3.43 -0.78
CA HIS A 68 -7.35 -2.43 0.23
C HIS A 68 -8.08 -1.24 -0.37
N SER A 69 -7.58 -0.69 -1.49
CA SER A 69 -8.24 0.41 -2.19
C SER A 69 -9.65 0.02 -2.64
N LEU A 70 -9.83 -1.18 -3.21
CA LEU A 70 -11.14 -1.66 -3.68
C LEU A 70 -12.16 -1.88 -2.55
N VAL A 71 -11.68 -2.20 -1.33
CA VAL A 71 -12.54 -2.42 -0.16
C VAL A 71 -12.85 -1.12 0.57
N LEU A 72 -11.84 -0.27 0.78
CA LEU A 72 -11.94 0.91 1.65
C LEU A 72 -12.25 2.19 0.88
N GLU A 73 -11.80 2.29 -0.37
CA GLU A 73 -11.92 3.49 -1.21
C GLU A 73 -12.31 3.12 -2.65
N PRO A 74 -13.48 2.48 -2.86
CA PRO A 74 -13.86 1.96 -4.17
C PRO A 74 -13.94 3.03 -5.27
N GLU A 75 -14.29 4.26 -4.91
CA GLU A 75 -14.35 5.38 -5.88
C GLU A 75 -12.94 5.75 -6.41
N SER A 76 -11.90 5.54 -5.61
CA SER A 76 -10.51 5.83 -5.99
C SER A 76 -9.86 4.69 -6.79
N PHE A 77 -10.40 3.48 -6.71
CA PHE A 77 -9.80 2.28 -7.30
C PHE A 77 -9.58 2.41 -8.80
N ASP A 78 -10.60 2.82 -9.55
CA ASP A 78 -10.53 2.96 -11.01
C ASP A 78 -9.59 4.09 -11.47
N SER A 79 -9.30 5.05 -10.57
CA SER A 79 -8.32 6.10 -10.84
C SER A 79 -6.88 5.63 -10.69
N LEU A 80 -6.64 4.61 -9.85
CA LEU A 80 -5.31 4.11 -9.48
C LEU A 80 -4.92 2.83 -10.21
N TYR A 81 -5.88 1.99 -10.57
CA TYR A 81 -5.63 0.67 -11.13
C TYR A 81 -6.38 0.44 -12.44
N LEU A 82 -5.78 -0.34 -13.33
CA LEU A 82 -6.40 -0.80 -14.58
C LEU A 82 -6.00 -2.25 -14.86
N PRO A 83 -6.88 -3.05 -15.48
CA PRO A 83 -6.50 -4.35 -16.00
C PRO A 83 -5.55 -4.17 -17.19
N ALA A 84 -4.48 -4.93 -17.22
CA ALA A 84 -3.55 -4.93 -18.34
C ALA A 84 -4.17 -5.60 -19.56
N VAL A 85 -4.01 -4.98 -20.72
CA VAL A 85 -4.46 -5.57 -22.01
C VAL A 85 -3.63 -6.81 -22.37
N SER A 86 -2.44 -6.93 -21.81
CA SER A 86 -1.53 -8.06 -21.99
C SER A 86 -0.77 -8.33 -20.70
N ASP A 87 -0.69 -9.59 -20.30
CA ASP A 87 0.04 -10.00 -19.10
C ASP A 87 1.58 -9.91 -19.29
N ASP A 88 2.04 -9.89 -20.54
CA ASP A 88 3.46 -9.73 -20.85
C ASP A 88 3.81 -8.24 -21.01
N LYS A 89 4.58 -7.74 -20.04
CA LYS A 89 5.07 -6.35 -19.99
C LYS A 89 5.98 -5.96 -21.19
N ARG A 90 6.46 -6.94 -21.95
CA ARG A 90 7.34 -6.72 -23.12
C ARG A 90 6.53 -6.39 -24.38
N THR A 91 5.25 -6.68 -24.39
CA THR A 91 4.39 -6.44 -25.55
C THR A 91 4.22 -4.96 -25.83
N LYS A 92 4.09 -4.62 -27.09
CA LYS A 92 3.81 -3.24 -27.52
C LYS A 92 2.50 -2.74 -26.87
N LYS A 93 1.45 -3.59 -26.87
CA LYS A 93 0.14 -3.26 -26.29
C LYS A 93 0.24 -2.85 -24.81
N TYR A 94 1.03 -3.58 -24.01
CA TYR A 94 1.24 -3.23 -22.60
C TYR A 94 1.95 -1.88 -22.45
N ARG A 95 2.99 -1.62 -23.26
CA ARG A 95 3.74 -0.35 -23.21
C ARG A 95 2.89 0.83 -23.63
N ASP A 96 2.15 0.70 -24.72
CA ASP A 96 1.24 1.75 -25.20
C ASP A 96 0.18 2.08 -24.13
N GLN A 97 -0.37 1.05 -23.44
CA GLN A 97 -1.32 1.25 -22.34
C GLN A 97 -0.67 1.93 -21.12
N ALA A 98 0.56 1.56 -20.77
CA ALA A 98 1.29 2.16 -19.65
C ALA A 98 1.63 3.63 -19.94
N GLU A 99 2.04 3.95 -21.17
CA GLU A 99 2.30 5.33 -21.59
C GLU A 99 1.04 6.20 -21.60
N ALA A 100 -0.09 5.62 -22.00
CA ALA A 100 -1.37 6.33 -21.98
C ALA A 100 -1.91 6.56 -20.55
N ASN A 101 -1.45 5.80 -19.56
CA ASN A 101 -1.92 5.85 -18.19
C ASN A 101 -0.76 5.90 -17.17
N PRO A 102 0.08 6.94 -17.17
CA PRO A 102 1.32 6.98 -16.38
C PRO A 102 1.08 6.97 -14.86
N LEU A 103 -0.10 7.41 -14.41
CA LEU A 103 -0.48 7.47 -12.99
C LEU A 103 -1.17 6.21 -12.48
N LYS A 104 -1.50 5.27 -13.38
CA LYS A 104 -2.25 4.05 -13.01
C LYS A 104 -1.35 2.83 -12.99
N THR A 105 -1.59 1.97 -12.02
CA THR A 105 -0.91 0.67 -11.93
C THR A 105 -1.66 -0.36 -12.76
N LEU A 106 -0.96 -0.98 -13.72
CA LEU A 106 -1.52 -2.04 -14.55
C LEU A 106 -1.40 -3.39 -13.83
N LEU A 107 -2.53 -4.00 -13.51
CA LEU A 107 -2.60 -5.34 -12.94
C LEU A 107 -2.78 -6.38 -14.05
N LYS A 108 -2.10 -7.51 -13.97
CA LYS A 108 -2.35 -8.64 -14.87
C LYS A 108 -3.80 -9.11 -14.74
N SER A 109 -4.33 -9.74 -15.77
CA SER A 109 -5.70 -10.24 -15.75
C SER A 109 -5.99 -11.17 -14.57
N SER A 110 -5.08 -12.10 -14.29
CA SER A 110 -5.17 -13.00 -13.13
C SER A 110 -5.16 -12.26 -11.80
N ASP A 111 -4.31 -11.25 -11.67
CA ASP A 111 -4.18 -10.47 -10.43
C ASP A 111 -5.41 -9.56 -10.22
N TRP A 112 -5.96 -9.01 -11.32
CA TRP A 112 -7.20 -8.24 -11.30
C TRP A 112 -8.36 -9.07 -10.77
N ASP A 113 -8.56 -10.28 -11.33
CA ASP A 113 -9.60 -11.20 -10.90
C ASP A 113 -9.43 -11.65 -9.45
N GLU A 114 -8.19 -11.89 -9.03
CA GLU A 114 -7.87 -12.26 -7.66
C GLU A 114 -8.18 -11.13 -6.67
N VAL A 115 -7.79 -9.89 -6.97
CA VAL A 115 -8.08 -8.70 -6.16
C VAL A 115 -9.59 -8.53 -5.97
N HIS A 116 -10.38 -8.65 -7.05
CA HIS A 116 -11.83 -8.55 -6.97
C HIS A 116 -12.44 -9.67 -6.15
N ARG A 117 -11.99 -10.91 -6.33
CA ARG A 117 -12.45 -12.06 -5.55
C ARG A 117 -12.14 -11.90 -4.06
N MET A 118 -10.95 -11.43 -3.72
CA MET A 118 -10.58 -11.14 -2.33
C MET A 118 -11.45 -10.04 -1.73
N ALA A 119 -11.65 -8.94 -2.44
CA ALA A 119 -12.50 -7.84 -2.00
C ALA A 119 -13.96 -8.27 -1.79
N GLU A 120 -14.50 -9.07 -2.70
CA GLU A 120 -15.84 -9.65 -2.52
C GLU A 120 -15.93 -10.59 -1.31
N SER A 121 -14.91 -11.39 -1.07
CA SER A 121 -14.86 -12.27 0.11
C SER A 121 -14.90 -11.46 1.40
N VAL A 122 -14.17 -10.36 1.47
CA VAL A 122 -14.21 -9.44 2.62
C VAL A 122 -15.60 -8.81 2.77
N LYS A 123 -16.18 -8.30 1.69
CA LYS A 123 -17.51 -7.67 1.70
C LYS A 123 -18.63 -8.65 2.06
N LYS A 124 -18.49 -9.93 1.72
CA LYS A 124 -19.46 -10.99 2.06
C LYS A 124 -19.29 -11.54 3.47
N HIS A 125 -18.14 -11.31 4.11
CA HIS A 125 -17.90 -11.81 5.46
C HIS A 125 -18.76 -11.03 6.48
N PRO A 126 -19.58 -11.68 7.32
CA PRO A 126 -20.57 -10.99 8.18
C PRO A 126 -19.95 -9.93 9.10
N GLY A 127 -18.82 -10.25 9.74
CA GLY A 127 -18.13 -9.31 10.63
C GLY A 127 -17.48 -8.16 9.89
N ALA A 128 -16.84 -8.40 8.72
CA ALA A 128 -16.24 -7.36 7.93
C ALA A 128 -17.29 -6.47 7.26
N SER A 129 -18.37 -7.06 6.72
CA SER A 129 -19.49 -6.32 6.14
C SER A 129 -20.12 -5.36 7.14
N TRP A 130 -20.28 -5.80 8.40
CA TRP A 130 -20.79 -4.95 9.47
C TRP A 130 -19.88 -3.73 9.73
N LEU A 131 -18.55 -3.94 9.74
CA LEU A 131 -17.58 -2.86 9.95
C LEU A 131 -17.50 -1.89 8.78
N LEU A 132 -17.73 -2.37 7.54
CA LEU A 132 -17.64 -1.59 6.31
C LEU A 132 -18.93 -0.85 5.95
N ASN A 133 -20.05 -1.18 6.58
CA ASN A 133 -21.34 -0.53 6.32
C ASN A 133 -21.32 0.92 6.81
N GLU A 134 -21.66 1.82 5.91
CA GLU A 134 -21.84 3.24 6.21
C GLU A 134 -22.87 3.42 7.33
N GLY A 135 -22.49 4.12 8.39
CA GLY A 135 -23.35 4.46 9.52
C GLY A 135 -23.08 3.72 10.82
N THR A 136 -22.26 2.66 10.81
CA THR A 136 -21.87 1.96 12.04
C THR A 136 -20.54 2.47 12.59
N PHE A 137 -19.57 2.72 11.69
CA PHE A 137 -18.29 3.36 12.04
C PHE A 137 -17.86 4.28 10.89
N PRO A 138 -17.18 5.40 11.18
CA PRO A 138 -16.52 6.15 10.13
C PRO A 138 -15.52 5.21 9.44
N LEU A 139 -15.60 5.11 8.11
CA LEU A 139 -14.63 4.34 7.32
C LEU A 139 -13.23 4.81 7.68
N ILE A 140 -12.44 3.91 8.25
CA ILE A 140 -11.04 4.18 8.54
C ILE A 140 -10.31 4.12 7.20
N ARG A 141 -10.02 5.27 6.60
CA ARG A 141 -9.25 5.35 5.36
C ARG A 141 -7.81 4.91 5.62
N GLN A 142 -7.15 4.43 4.60
CA GLN A 142 -5.73 4.04 4.70
C GLN A 142 -4.86 5.23 5.17
N SER A 143 -5.23 6.46 4.81
CA SER A 143 -4.63 7.70 5.30
C SER A 143 -4.75 7.90 6.81
N ASP A 144 -5.77 7.33 7.44
CA ASP A 144 -6.03 7.52 8.87
C ASP A 144 -5.09 6.68 9.76
N PHE A 145 -4.50 5.60 9.19
CA PHE A 145 -3.47 4.82 9.89
C PHE A 145 -2.10 5.51 9.97
N ALA A 146 -1.89 6.56 9.19
CA ALA A 146 -0.62 7.28 9.16
C ALA A 146 -0.30 8.06 10.43
N ALA A 147 -1.27 8.25 11.32
CA ALA A 147 -1.16 9.13 12.48
C ALA A 147 -1.49 8.44 13.82
N TRP A 148 -1.31 7.15 13.92
CA TRP A 148 -1.43 6.48 15.21
C TRP A 148 -0.23 6.88 16.10
N PRO A 149 -0.46 7.33 17.35
CA PRO A 149 0.61 7.73 18.27
C PRO A 149 1.53 6.58 18.67
#